data_6edea95298b6067d0a0fc58e2a2afa2a
#
_entry.id   6edea95298b6067d0a0fc58e2a2afa2a
#
_cell.length_a   1.000
_cell.length_b   1.000
_cell.length_c   1.000
_cell.angle_alpha   90.00
_cell.angle_beta   90.00
_cell.angle_gamma   90.00
#
_symmetry.space_group_name_H-M   'P 1'
#
loop_
_entity.id
_entity.type
_entity.pdbx_description
1 polymer ?
#
loop_
_entity_poly.entity_id
_entity_poly.type
_entity_poly.pdbx_seq_one_letter_code
_entity_poly.pdbx_strand_id
1 'polypeptide(L)'
;MANENRTGRVSSIDYGAGTYEVTYFDRGRSVTRKINAMSNGEYKMPVVGQIVSVAHTSNGLAAATTTGTVWNKTNAPAEGYQGLYRKEYGSKKGQAYDRYDENTGVYTQYVDKRTGRTCNGEIYDEAKGPISLVGGGQIQVTSGGASVSLNAKTGVGIVAGTTVGLEAPL
;
A
#
# COMPACT_ATOMS: atom_id res chain seq x y z
N MET A 1 24.34 7.11 29.03
CA MET A 1 23.13 7.92 28.76
C MET A 1 21.97 6.94 28.65
N ALA A 2 20.84 7.26 29.28
CA ALA A 2 19.67 6.36 29.22
C ALA A 2 19.12 6.28 27.79
N ASN A 3 18.69 5.09 27.39
CA ASN A 3 17.92 4.90 26.16
C ASN A 3 16.63 5.71 26.29
N GLU A 4 16.40 6.67 25.43
CA GLU A 4 15.20 7.51 25.46
C GLU A 4 14.42 7.39 24.16
N ASN A 5 13.15 7.06 24.29
CA ASN A 5 12.20 7.19 23.18
C ASN A 5 11.60 8.59 23.19
N ARG A 6 11.56 9.24 22.04
CA ARG A 6 11.04 10.59 21.88
C ARG A 6 10.10 10.69 20.70
N THR A 7 9.16 11.61 20.79
CA THR A 7 8.35 12.01 19.65
C THR A 7 8.81 13.37 19.15
N GLY A 8 8.84 13.51 17.82
CA GLY A 8 9.18 14.77 17.18
C GLY A 8 8.51 14.90 15.82
N ARG A 9 8.69 16.04 15.21
CA ARG A 9 8.11 16.35 13.90
C ARG A 9 9.17 16.26 12.82
N VAL A 10 8.89 15.56 11.73
CA VAL A 10 9.76 15.50 10.55
C VAL A 10 9.95 16.89 9.97
N SER A 11 11.19 17.35 9.86
CA SER A 11 11.56 18.66 9.33
C SER A 11 12.11 18.60 7.92
N SER A 12 12.88 17.56 7.57
CA SER A 12 13.41 17.34 6.23
C SER A 12 13.51 15.86 5.90
N ILE A 13 13.54 15.50 4.63
CA ILE A 13 13.60 14.11 4.16
C ILE A 13 14.58 14.02 2.99
N ASP A 14 15.45 13.03 3.04
CA ASP A 14 16.27 12.57 1.94
C ASP A 14 15.71 11.23 1.44
N TYR A 15 14.90 11.29 0.41
CA TYR A 15 14.20 10.14 -0.14
C TYR A 15 15.15 9.10 -0.75
N GLY A 16 16.25 9.55 -1.36
CA GLY A 16 17.24 8.67 -1.98
C GLY A 16 18.07 7.89 -0.97
N ALA A 17 18.41 8.55 0.14
CA ALA A 17 19.15 7.93 1.24
C ALA A 17 18.25 7.19 2.25
N GLY A 18 16.92 7.35 2.20
CA GLY A 18 16.01 6.79 3.19
C GLY A 18 16.19 7.36 4.59
N THR A 19 16.57 8.65 4.68
CA THR A 19 16.84 9.32 5.97
C THR A 19 16.00 10.58 6.12
N TYR A 20 15.83 11.04 7.36
CA TYR A 20 15.15 12.31 7.65
C TYR A 20 15.60 12.94 8.95
N GLU A 21 15.31 14.22 9.12
CA GLU A 21 15.57 15.00 10.34
C GLU A 21 14.27 15.22 11.11
N VAL A 22 14.41 15.26 12.44
CA VAL A 22 13.27 15.41 13.35
C VAL A 22 13.52 16.59 14.29
N THR A 23 12.53 17.47 14.42
CA THR A 23 12.53 18.59 15.37
C THR A 23 11.81 18.19 16.64
N TYR A 24 12.48 18.37 17.80
CA TYR A 24 11.93 18.17 19.13
C TYR A 24 11.48 19.50 19.72
N PHE A 25 10.18 19.67 19.96
CA PHE A 25 9.63 20.92 20.50
C PHE A 25 9.86 21.10 22.00
N ASP A 26 10.03 20.00 22.73
CA ASP A 26 10.33 19.96 24.16
C ASP A 26 11.78 20.32 24.51
N ARG A 27 12.64 20.48 23.49
CA ARG A 27 14.06 20.82 23.63
C ARG A 27 14.46 22.06 22.83
N GLY A 28 13.74 23.14 22.97
CA GLY A 28 14.07 24.40 22.30
C GLY A 28 14.11 24.31 20.78
N ARG A 29 13.30 23.43 20.19
CA ARG A 29 13.27 23.14 18.75
C ARG A 29 14.59 22.57 18.20
N SER A 30 15.30 21.78 19.00
CA SER A 30 16.50 21.10 18.51
C SER A 30 16.15 20.13 17.37
N VAL A 31 17.00 20.09 16.34
CA VAL A 31 16.85 19.22 15.18
C VAL A 31 17.87 18.09 15.28
N THR A 32 17.46 16.87 14.97
CA THR A 32 18.39 15.74 14.88
C THR A 32 19.34 15.88 13.70
N ARG A 33 20.44 15.13 13.70
CA ARG A 33 21.11 14.79 12.45
C ARG A 33 20.20 13.91 11.61
N LYS A 34 20.55 13.66 10.33
CA LYS A 34 19.87 12.69 9.50
C LYS A 34 19.85 11.33 10.20
N ILE A 35 18.67 10.78 10.44
CA ILE A 35 18.45 9.47 11.05
C ILE A 35 17.82 8.54 10.03
N ASN A 36 18.17 7.26 10.11
CA ASN A 36 17.65 6.26 9.17
C ASN A 36 16.16 5.98 9.43
N ALA A 37 15.39 5.93 8.36
CA ALA A 37 14.04 5.36 8.42
C ALA A 37 14.13 3.86 8.71
N MET A 38 13.15 3.33 9.42
CA MET A 38 13.02 1.89 9.58
C MET A 38 12.57 1.28 8.25
N SER A 39 13.26 0.19 7.86
CA SER A 39 12.92 -0.57 6.66
C SER A 39 12.53 -1.97 7.04
N ASN A 40 11.49 -2.53 6.90
CA ASN A 40 11.13 -3.95 7.08
C ASN A 40 10.92 -4.64 5.70
N GLY A 41 11.77 -4.32 4.73
CA GLY A 41 11.58 -4.70 3.33
C GLY A 41 10.57 -3.82 2.58
N GLU A 42 10.08 -2.77 3.23
CA GLU A 42 9.15 -1.79 2.64
C GLU A 42 9.82 -0.42 2.54
N TYR A 43 9.61 0.26 1.44
CA TYR A 43 9.95 1.68 1.32
C TYR A 43 8.70 2.51 1.58
N LYS A 44 8.61 3.11 2.76
CA LYS A 44 7.53 4.04 3.13
C LYS A 44 8.09 5.17 4.00
N MET A 45 8.31 6.31 3.38
CA MET A 45 8.80 7.50 4.08
C MET A 45 7.63 8.29 4.70
N PRO A 46 7.83 8.90 5.86
CA PRO A 46 6.89 9.87 6.41
C PRO A 46 6.80 11.10 5.48
N VAL A 47 5.90 12.02 5.77
CA VAL A 47 5.87 13.33 5.13
C VAL A 47 6.39 14.42 6.07
N VAL A 48 6.95 15.51 5.53
CA VAL A 48 7.37 16.65 6.32
C VAL A 48 6.19 17.18 7.14
N GLY A 49 6.42 17.45 8.42
CA GLY A 49 5.39 17.87 9.37
C GLY A 49 4.72 16.71 10.15
N GLN A 50 4.92 15.47 9.75
CA GLN A 50 4.36 14.30 10.43
C GLN A 50 5.08 14.04 11.77
N ILE A 51 4.33 13.56 12.76
CA ILE A 51 4.88 13.14 14.06
C ILE A 51 5.40 11.71 13.94
N VAL A 52 6.63 11.51 14.42
CA VAL A 52 7.31 10.21 14.44
C VAL A 52 7.84 9.93 15.84
N SER A 53 7.95 8.66 16.16
CA SER A 53 8.67 8.19 17.35
C SER A 53 10.10 7.85 16.97
N VAL A 54 11.04 8.27 17.80
CA VAL A 54 12.49 8.09 17.62
C VAL A 54 13.07 7.41 18.85
N ALA A 55 13.75 6.29 18.63
CA ALA A 55 14.52 5.61 19.65
C ALA A 55 15.99 6.07 19.59
N HIS A 56 16.50 6.61 20.68
CA HIS A 56 17.92 6.91 20.85
C HIS A 56 18.60 5.75 21.57
N THR A 57 19.58 5.13 20.91
CA THR A 57 20.36 4.05 21.48
C THR A 57 21.64 4.57 22.13
N SER A 58 22.21 3.83 23.07
CA SER A 58 23.38 4.26 23.87
C SER A 58 24.70 4.38 23.10
N ASN A 59 24.74 4.00 21.83
CA ASN A 59 25.95 4.00 20.99
C ASN A 59 26.31 5.37 20.42
N GLY A 60 25.93 6.48 21.10
CA GLY A 60 26.22 7.85 20.72
C GLY A 60 25.07 8.57 20.01
N LEU A 61 25.25 9.89 19.78
CA LEU A 61 24.23 10.75 19.15
C LEU A 61 23.90 10.39 17.68
N ALA A 62 24.70 9.52 17.07
CA ALA A 62 24.48 9.03 15.70
C ALA A 62 23.58 7.79 15.62
N ALA A 63 23.26 7.17 16.76
CA ALA A 63 22.52 5.92 16.82
C ALA A 63 21.04 6.14 17.19
N ALA A 64 20.38 7.04 16.50
CA ALA A 64 18.92 7.17 16.55
C ALA A 64 18.29 6.43 15.37
N THR A 65 17.22 5.70 15.65
CA THR A 65 16.37 5.11 14.61
C THR A 65 14.92 5.49 14.87
N THR A 66 14.14 5.56 13.82
CA THR A 66 12.71 5.83 13.95
C THR A 66 11.95 4.53 14.08
N THR A 67 10.93 4.52 14.90
CA THR A 67 10.05 3.36 15.12
C THR A 67 8.71 3.48 14.39
N GLY A 68 8.51 4.57 13.64
CA GLY A 68 7.34 4.79 12.81
C GLY A 68 6.59 6.08 13.11
N THR A 69 5.49 6.26 12.40
CA THR A 69 4.58 7.41 12.56
C THR A 69 3.55 7.16 13.65
N VAL A 70 3.10 8.23 14.28
CA VAL A 70 2.13 8.18 15.39
C VAL A 70 0.83 8.83 14.96
N TRP A 71 -0.30 8.16 15.25
CA TRP A 71 -1.62 8.75 15.06
C TRP A 71 -1.82 9.94 15.98
N ASN A 72 -2.38 11.02 15.44
CA ASN A 72 -2.70 12.24 16.18
C ASN A 72 -3.82 13.01 15.45
N LYS A 73 -4.23 14.17 16.00
CA LYS A 73 -5.33 14.97 15.43
C LYS A 73 -5.11 15.38 13.97
N THR A 74 -3.86 15.61 13.54
CA THR A 74 -3.52 15.99 12.16
C THR A 74 -3.22 14.80 11.26
N ASN A 75 -2.94 13.65 11.86
CA ASN A 75 -2.70 12.38 11.18
C ASN A 75 -3.57 11.28 11.81
N ALA A 76 -4.88 11.43 11.77
CA ALA A 76 -5.83 10.41 12.21
C ALA A 76 -5.94 9.29 11.18
N PRO A 77 -6.32 8.05 11.52
CA PRO A 77 -6.62 7.01 10.55
C PRO A 77 -7.74 7.44 9.58
N ALA A 78 -7.77 6.87 8.38
CA ALA A 78 -8.83 7.14 7.39
C ALA A 78 -10.19 6.62 7.86
N GLU A 79 -10.17 5.48 8.55
CA GLU A 79 -11.28 4.86 9.26
C GLU A 79 -10.70 4.04 10.44
N GLY A 80 -11.53 3.70 11.43
CA GLY A 80 -11.09 2.90 12.56
C GLY A 80 -12.27 2.38 13.36
N TYR A 81 -12.30 1.06 13.57
CA TYR A 81 -13.25 0.33 14.42
C TYR A 81 -12.67 -1.05 14.76
N GLN A 82 -13.29 -1.74 15.70
CA GLN A 82 -12.85 -3.08 16.11
C GLN A 82 -13.02 -4.09 14.97
N GLY A 83 -11.98 -4.87 14.70
CA GLY A 83 -11.95 -5.86 13.63
C GLY A 83 -11.55 -5.30 12.27
N LEU A 84 -11.13 -4.01 12.19
CA LEU A 84 -10.58 -3.44 10.97
C LEU A 84 -9.06 -3.61 10.91
N TYR A 85 -8.58 -4.18 9.81
CA TYR A 85 -7.21 -4.08 9.35
C TYR A 85 -7.17 -3.22 8.09
N ARG A 86 -6.35 -2.15 8.09
CA ARG A 86 -6.19 -1.28 6.93
C ARG A 86 -4.75 -0.82 6.76
N LYS A 87 -4.21 -0.94 5.53
CA LYS A 87 -2.88 -0.47 5.15
C LYS A 87 -3.01 0.56 4.04
N GLU A 88 -2.58 1.79 4.30
CA GLU A 88 -2.49 2.86 3.29
C GLU A 88 -1.11 2.84 2.63
N TYR A 89 -1.07 2.87 1.31
CA TYR A 89 0.18 2.90 0.53
C TYR A 89 0.67 4.31 0.24
N GLY A 90 -0.25 5.24 -0.02
CA GLY A 90 0.06 6.64 -0.30
C GLY A 90 0.17 7.54 0.93
N SER A 91 0.75 8.72 0.75
CA SER A 91 0.72 9.80 1.75
C SER A 91 -0.68 10.42 1.91
N LYS A 92 -1.46 10.42 0.83
CA LYS A 92 -2.87 10.84 0.83
C LYS A 92 -3.76 9.63 1.07
N LYS A 93 -4.54 9.67 2.13
CA LYS A 93 -5.44 8.59 2.53
C LYS A 93 -6.51 8.30 1.47
N GLY A 94 -6.81 7.03 1.29
CA GLY A 94 -7.85 6.58 0.37
C GLY A 94 -7.44 6.50 -1.09
N GLN A 95 -6.20 6.83 -1.48
CA GLN A 95 -5.75 6.71 -2.86
C GLN A 95 -5.38 5.29 -3.27
N ALA A 96 -4.76 4.56 -2.34
CA ALA A 96 -4.43 3.15 -2.55
C ALA A 96 -4.31 2.47 -1.18
N TYR A 97 -5.07 1.41 -0.98
CA TYR A 97 -5.09 0.70 0.30
C TYR A 97 -5.51 -0.77 0.15
N ASP A 98 -5.08 -1.57 1.10
CA ASP A 98 -5.67 -2.86 1.42
C ASP A 98 -6.53 -2.70 2.68
N ARG A 99 -7.65 -3.37 2.71
CA ARG A 99 -8.61 -3.35 3.81
C ARG A 99 -9.19 -4.74 4.03
N TYR A 100 -9.17 -5.21 5.26
CA TYR A 100 -9.88 -6.40 5.69
C TYR A 100 -10.80 -6.06 6.86
N ASP A 101 -12.03 -6.50 6.81
CA ASP A 101 -13.05 -6.31 7.81
C ASP A 101 -13.43 -7.67 8.39
N GLU A 102 -13.01 -7.96 9.62
CA GLU A 102 -13.32 -9.20 10.30
C GLU A 102 -14.82 -9.42 10.54
N ASN A 103 -15.58 -8.32 10.71
CA ASN A 103 -17.01 -8.42 10.98
C ASN A 103 -17.80 -8.92 9.77
N THR A 104 -17.31 -8.67 8.57
CA THR A 104 -17.95 -9.09 7.31
C THR A 104 -17.17 -10.17 6.56
N GLY A 105 -15.91 -10.41 6.94
CA GLY A 105 -15.00 -11.30 6.22
C GLY A 105 -14.58 -10.78 4.85
N VAL A 106 -14.73 -9.48 4.57
CA VAL A 106 -14.48 -8.89 3.25
C VAL A 106 -13.08 -8.30 3.18
N TYR A 107 -12.29 -8.76 2.21
CA TYR A 107 -11.03 -8.13 1.79
C TYR A 107 -11.26 -7.23 0.58
N THR A 108 -10.71 -6.03 0.62
CA THR A 108 -10.77 -5.04 -0.47
C THR A 108 -9.37 -4.54 -0.78
N GLN A 109 -9.00 -4.54 -2.05
CA GLN A 109 -7.86 -3.79 -2.57
C GLN A 109 -8.38 -2.65 -3.45
N TYR A 110 -7.96 -1.43 -3.17
CA TYR A 110 -8.37 -0.24 -3.90
C TYR A 110 -7.16 0.56 -4.39
N VAL A 111 -7.23 1.00 -5.65
CA VAL A 111 -6.24 1.89 -6.27
C VAL A 111 -6.99 2.86 -7.19
N ASP A 112 -6.78 4.17 -7.03
CA ASP A 112 -7.53 5.21 -7.76
C ASP A 112 -7.20 5.31 -9.26
N LYS A 113 -6.05 4.77 -9.70
CA LYS A 113 -5.62 4.91 -11.11
C LYS A 113 -5.41 3.58 -11.82
N ARG A 114 -4.44 2.79 -11.38
CA ARG A 114 -4.06 1.55 -12.09
C ARG A 114 -3.52 0.51 -11.13
N THR A 115 -4.02 -0.70 -11.25
CA THR A 115 -3.44 -1.92 -10.67
C THR A 115 -2.80 -2.76 -11.77
N GLY A 116 -1.60 -3.29 -11.53
CA GLY A 116 -0.92 -4.22 -12.41
C GLY A 116 -0.45 -5.44 -11.63
N ARG A 117 -0.60 -6.63 -12.19
CA ARG A 117 -0.03 -7.90 -11.69
C ARG A 117 0.87 -8.45 -12.76
N THR A 118 2.12 -8.75 -12.43
CA THR A 118 3.10 -9.37 -13.34
C THR A 118 3.83 -10.45 -12.58
N CYS A 119 3.98 -11.61 -13.17
CA CYS A 119 4.82 -12.69 -12.64
C CYS A 119 5.53 -13.41 -13.78
N ASN A 120 6.66 -14.06 -13.47
CA ASN A 120 7.41 -14.89 -14.43
C ASN A 120 6.86 -16.31 -14.52
N GLY A 121 5.93 -16.69 -13.65
CA GLY A 121 5.30 -17.99 -13.63
C GLY A 121 3.80 -17.89 -13.91
N GLU A 122 3.00 -18.51 -13.08
CA GLU A 122 1.55 -18.61 -13.21
C GLU A 122 0.84 -17.59 -12.32
N ILE A 123 -0.27 -17.03 -12.79
CA ILE A 123 -1.27 -16.32 -11.98
C ILE A 123 -2.48 -17.23 -11.89
N TYR A 124 -2.82 -17.65 -10.68
CA TYR A 124 -3.94 -18.54 -10.40
C TYR A 124 -4.97 -17.85 -9.51
N ASP A 125 -6.21 -17.79 -9.97
CA ASP A 125 -7.33 -17.24 -9.21
C ASP A 125 -8.43 -18.32 -9.11
N GLU A 126 -8.75 -18.74 -7.88
CA GLU A 126 -9.80 -19.72 -7.59
C GLU A 126 -10.81 -19.16 -6.60
N ALA A 127 -12.08 -19.41 -6.84
CA ALA A 127 -13.16 -19.12 -5.90
C ALA A 127 -14.18 -20.26 -5.87
N LYS A 128 -14.70 -20.57 -4.69
CA LYS A 128 -15.87 -21.48 -4.56
C LYS A 128 -17.17 -20.86 -5.07
N GLY A 129 -17.23 -19.55 -5.11
CA GLY A 129 -18.32 -18.75 -5.65
C GLY A 129 -17.98 -18.16 -7.03
N PRO A 130 -18.79 -17.21 -7.52
CA PRO A 130 -18.56 -16.54 -8.79
C PRO A 130 -17.27 -15.72 -8.80
N ILE A 131 -16.54 -15.72 -9.93
CA ILE A 131 -15.52 -14.74 -10.27
C ILE A 131 -16.14 -13.77 -11.28
N SER A 132 -16.14 -12.46 -10.96
CA SER A 132 -16.68 -11.41 -11.82
C SER A 132 -15.59 -10.45 -12.27
N LEU A 133 -15.51 -10.19 -13.59
CA LEU A 133 -14.67 -9.15 -14.18
C LEU A 133 -15.59 -8.08 -14.76
N VAL A 134 -15.56 -6.88 -14.21
CA VAL A 134 -16.41 -5.77 -14.63
C VAL A 134 -15.52 -4.60 -15.01
N GLY A 135 -15.65 -4.11 -16.24
CA GLY A 135 -14.92 -2.94 -16.74
C GLY A 135 -15.88 -1.89 -17.27
N GLY A 136 -15.66 -0.63 -16.95
CA GLY A 136 -16.38 0.50 -17.52
C GLY A 136 -15.98 0.82 -18.98
N GLY A 137 -14.94 0.14 -19.48
CA GLY A 137 -14.46 0.23 -20.86
C GLY A 137 -14.18 -1.17 -21.42
N GLN A 138 -13.19 -1.27 -22.30
CA GLN A 138 -12.81 -2.54 -22.91
C GLN A 138 -12.20 -3.51 -21.87
N ILE A 139 -12.64 -4.76 -21.88
CA ILE A 139 -11.96 -5.88 -21.24
C ILE A 139 -11.26 -6.67 -22.35
N GLN A 140 -9.93 -6.78 -22.26
CA GLN A 140 -9.12 -7.50 -23.25
C GLN A 140 -8.44 -8.70 -22.59
N VAL A 141 -8.56 -9.86 -23.20
CA VAL A 141 -7.84 -11.07 -22.85
C VAL A 141 -6.99 -11.48 -24.05
N THR A 142 -5.67 -11.49 -23.90
CA THR A 142 -4.73 -11.79 -24.99
C THR A 142 -3.76 -12.86 -24.53
N SER A 143 -3.53 -13.86 -25.36
CA SER A 143 -2.49 -14.86 -25.19
C SER A 143 -1.42 -14.68 -26.26
N GLY A 144 -0.16 -14.55 -25.87
CA GLY A 144 0.98 -14.60 -26.78
C GLY A 144 1.43 -16.04 -27.11
N GLY A 145 0.80 -17.02 -26.48
CA GLY A 145 1.08 -18.45 -26.67
C GLY A 145 0.05 -19.14 -27.57
N ALA A 146 -0.29 -20.37 -27.22
CA ALA A 146 -1.10 -21.25 -28.08
C ALA A 146 -2.61 -20.96 -28.06
N SER A 147 -3.21 -20.59 -26.92
CA SER A 147 -4.66 -20.43 -26.82
C SER A 147 -5.14 -19.62 -25.62
N VAL A 148 -6.38 -19.14 -25.74
CA VAL A 148 -7.26 -18.77 -24.63
C VAL A 148 -8.38 -19.81 -24.59
N SER A 149 -8.54 -20.52 -23.46
CA SER A 149 -9.55 -21.56 -23.30
C SER A 149 -10.63 -21.12 -22.31
N LEU A 150 -11.89 -21.29 -22.72
CA LEU A 150 -13.06 -21.13 -21.84
C LEU A 150 -13.71 -22.51 -21.70
N ASN A 151 -13.67 -23.08 -20.49
CA ASN A 151 -14.24 -24.39 -20.23
C ASN A 151 -15.31 -24.28 -19.13
N ALA A 152 -16.50 -24.71 -19.40
CA ALA A 152 -17.61 -24.69 -18.47
C ALA A 152 -18.37 -26.02 -18.50
N LYS A 153 -18.77 -26.53 -17.33
CA LYS A 153 -19.50 -27.78 -17.19
C LYS A 153 -20.89 -27.72 -17.84
N THR A 154 -21.56 -26.56 -17.79
CA THR A 154 -22.94 -26.39 -18.25
C THR A 154 -23.07 -25.49 -19.47
N GLY A 155 -22.15 -24.58 -19.72
CA GLY A 155 -22.20 -23.72 -20.90
C GLY A 155 -21.38 -22.45 -20.78
N VAL A 156 -21.05 -21.86 -21.92
CA VAL A 156 -20.44 -20.53 -22.07
C VAL A 156 -21.45 -19.66 -22.79
N GLY A 157 -21.92 -18.59 -22.14
CA GLY A 157 -22.83 -17.61 -22.74
C GLY A 157 -22.05 -16.37 -23.18
N ILE A 158 -22.30 -15.92 -24.43
CA ILE A 158 -21.78 -14.65 -24.95
C ILE A 158 -22.99 -13.80 -25.36
N VAL A 159 -23.16 -12.65 -24.73
CA VAL A 159 -24.23 -11.70 -25.03
C VAL A 159 -23.61 -10.36 -25.41
N ALA A 160 -23.95 -9.84 -26.56
CA ALA A 160 -23.52 -8.54 -27.04
C ALA A 160 -24.72 -7.67 -27.43
N GLY A 161 -24.65 -6.36 -27.12
CA GLY A 161 -25.70 -5.40 -27.53
C GLY A 161 -25.71 -5.12 -29.02
N THR A 162 -24.59 -5.34 -29.73
CA THR A 162 -24.48 -5.05 -31.17
C THR A 162 -23.85 -6.18 -31.96
N THR A 163 -22.68 -6.66 -31.64
CA THR A 163 -21.93 -7.61 -32.46
C THR A 163 -21.13 -8.62 -31.64
N VAL A 164 -21.15 -9.88 -32.06
CA VAL A 164 -20.17 -10.91 -31.68
C VAL A 164 -19.40 -11.27 -32.95
N GLY A 165 -18.09 -10.92 -32.98
CA GLY A 165 -17.19 -11.27 -34.08
C GLY A 165 -16.29 -12.45 -33.67
N LEU A 166 -16.16 -13.45 -34.56
CA LEU A 166 -15.18 -14.53 -34.47
C LEU A 166 -14.36 -14.48 -35.76
N GLU A 167 -13.12 -14.05 -35.67
CA GLU A 167 -12.22 -13.95 -36.82
C GLU A 167 -11.06 -14.92 -36.62
N ALA A 168 -10.79 -15.72 -37.62
CA ALA A 168 -9.59 -16.54 -37.73
C ALA A 168 -8.67 -15.94 -38.78
N PRO A 169 -7.35 -15.81 -38.56
CA PRO A 169 -6.43 -15.45 -39.63
C PRO A 169 -6.48 -16.54 -40.72
N LEU A 170 -6.57 -16.09 -41.99
CA LEU A 170 -6.45 -16.93 -43.16
C LEU A 170 -5.03 -17.46 -43.32
#